data_be51358ec8750b0db677f7963eb5bcc5
#
_entry.id   be51358ec8750b0db677f7963eb5bcc5
#
_cell.length_a   1.000
_cell.length_b   1.000
_cell.length_c   1.000
_cell.angle_alpha   90.00
_cell.angle_beta   90.00
_cell.angle_gamma   90.00
#
_symmetry.space_group_name_H-M   'P 1'
#
loop_
_entity.id
_entity.type
_entity.pdbx_description
1 polymer ?
#
loop_
_entity_poly.entity_id
_entity_poly.type
_entity_poly.pdbx_seq_one_letter_code
_entity_poly.pdbx_strand_id
1 'polypeptide(L)'
;MKIKQSEKKVLKAAGHNLKPVITIGMNGLSESLMSEFEKTIDHHELIKIRIRISDKSSRKELIEELCDKSKSQVVSTVGSTAVVFRKNPKSQKKFF
;
A
#
# COMPACT_ATOMS: atom_id res chain seq x y z
N MET A 1 10.44 5.41 -8.15
CA MET A 1 10.71 4.18 -8.90
C MET A 1 9.42 3.69 -9.55
N LYS A 2 9.47 3.40 -10.82
CA LYS A 2 8.28 2.96 -11.56
C LYS A 2 8.31 1.45 -11.73
N ILE A 3 7.23 0.78 -11.31
CA ILE A 3 7.12 -0.68 -11.40
C ILE A 3 6.78 -1.09 -12.84
N LYS A 4 7.53 -2.04 -13.39
CA LYS A 4 7.23 -2.60 -14.72
C LYS A 4 5.99 -3.50 -14.63
N GLN A 5 5.29 -3.69 -15.76
CA GLN A 5 4.09 -4.55 -15.80
C GLN A 5 4.37 -5.97 -15.33
N SER A 6 5.49 -6.55 -15.76
CA SER A 6 5.89 -7.90 -15.35
C SER A 6 6.12 -7.97 -13.84
N GLU A 7 6.74 -6.94 -13.27
CA GLU A 7 6.98 -6.85 -11.82
C GLU A 7 5.67 -6.68 -11.06
N LYS A 8 4.76 -5.87 -11.61
CA LYS A 8 3.46 -5.63 -11.00
C LYS A 8 2.65 -6.93 -10.86
N LYS A 9 2.73 -7.81 -11.85
CA LYS A 9 2.06 -9.12 -11.77
C LYS A 9 2.59 -9.96 -10.61
N VAL A 10 3.90 -9.98 -10.42
CA VAL A 10 4.54 -10.72 -9.33
C VAL A 10 4.09 -10.14 -7.98
N LEU A 11 4.12 -8.82 -7.86
CA LEU A 11 3.72 -8.14 -6.62
C LEU A 11 2.24 -8.34 -6.32
N LYS A 12 1.39 -8.33 -7.35
CA LYS A 12 -0.05 -8.57 -7.19
C LYS A 12 -0.31 -9.98 -6.67
N ALA A 13 0.37 -10.97 -7.23
CA ALA A 13 0.24 -12.35 -6.78
C ALA A 13 0.71 -12.52 -5.34
N ALA A 14 1.86 -11.93 -5.00
CA ALA A 14 2.38 -11.98 -3.65
C ALA A 14 1.44 -11.29 -2.66
N GLY A 15 0.86 -10.16 -3.05
CA GLY A 15 -0.04 -9.39 -2.21
C GLY A 15 -1.40 -10.04 -1.99
N HIS A 16 -1.82 -10.90 -2.91
CA HIS A 16 -3.14 -11.54 -2.85
C HIS A 16 -3.35 -12.32 -1.54
N ASN A 17 -2.30 -12.98 -1.06
CA ASN A 17 -2.37 -13.80 0.15
C ASN A 17 -2.04 -13.04 1.43
N LEU A 18 -1.70 -11.78 1.34
CA LEU A 18 -1.39 -10.98 2.52
C LEU A 18 -2.67 -10.61 3.27
N LYS A 19 -2.54 -10.48 4.59
CA LYS A 19 -3.60 -9.94 5.42
C LYS A 19 -3.38 -8.44 5.60
N PRO A 20 -4.45 -7.64 5.71
CA PRO A 20 -4.29 -6.21 5.96
C PRO A 20 -3.54 -5.97 7.27
N VAL A 21 -2.50 -5.14 7.21
CA VAL A 21 -1.69 -4.79 8.38
C VAL A 21 -1.92 -3.35 8.83
N ILE A 22 -2.56 -2.54 7.98
CA ILE A 22 -2.92 -1.15 8.27
C ILE A 22 -4.40 -1.01 7.95
N THR A 23 -5.15 -0.35 8.82
CA THR A 23 -6.54 -0.01 8.58
C THR A 23 -6.69 1.51 8.64
N ILE A 24 -7.23 2.10 7.58
CA ILE A 24 -7.48 3.54 7.51
C ILE A 24 -8.96 3.77 7.72
N GLY A 25 -9.28 4.48 8.80
CA GLY A 25 -10.66 4.80 9.15
C GLY A 25 -11.06 6.20 8.75
N MET A 26 -12.07 6.74 9.43
CA MET A 26 -12.65 8.04 9.13
C MET A 26 -11.68 9.21 9.40
N ASN A 27 -10.68 9.00 10.23
CA ASN A 27 -9.66 10.02 10.49
C ASN A 27 -8.67 10.19 9.32
N GLY A 28 -8.77 9.31 8.32
CA GLY A 28 -7.96 9.40 7.12
C GLY A 28 -6.47 9.28 7.39
N LEU A 29 -5.70 10.13 6.71
CA LEU A 29 -4.24 10.09 6.80
C LEU A 29 -3.73 11.00 7.93
N SER A 30 -4.00 10.62 9.17
CA SER A 30 -3.51 11.33 10.35
C SER A 30 -2.00 11.15 10.48
N GLU A 31 -1.36 11.98 11.32
CA GLU A 31 0.07 11.86 11.57
C GLU A 31 0.43 10.49 12.14
N SER A 32 -0.38 9.98 13.07
CA SER A 32 -0.10 8.67 13.67
C SER A 32 -0.27 7.55 12.64
N LEU A 33 -1.27 7.64 11.77
CA LEU A 33 -1.48 6.67 10.69
C LEU A 33 -0.28 6.68 9.74
N MET A 34 0.14 7.88 9.31
CA MET A 34 1.27 8.01 8.38
C MET A 34 2.56 7.50 9.00
N SER A 35 2.79 7.75 10.29
CA SER A 35 3.95 7.24 11.00
C SER A 35 3.96 5.71 11.03
N GLU A 36 2.83 5.11 11.36
CA GLU A 36 2.67 3.65 11.37
C GLU A 36 2.88 3.07 9.97
N PHE A 37 2.28 3.72 8.98
CA PHE A 37 2.40 3.27 7.58
C PHE A 37 3.86 3.29 7.12
N GLU A 38 4.58 4.39 7.40
CA GLU A 38 5.98 4.52 7.00
C GLU A 38 6.85 3.42 7.59
N LYS A 39 6.68 3.13 8.86
CA LYS A 39 7.44 2.06 9.53
C LYS A 39 7.11 0.69 8.94
N THR A 40 5.84 0.45 8.69
CA THR A 40 5.37 -0.83 8.19
C THR A 40 5.84 -1.10 6.77
N ILE A 41 5.68 -0.11 5.88
CA ILE A 41 6.08 -0.30 4.48
C ILE A 41 7.59 -0.33 4.32
N ASP A 42 8.31 0.40 5.18
CA ASP A 42 9.77 0.38 5.18
C ASP A 42 10.29 -1.01 5.54
N HIS A 43 9.63 -1.67 6.49
CA HIS A 43 10.02 -3.00 6.94
C HIS A 43 9.61 -4.10 5.96
N HIS A 44 8.38 -4.05 5.45
CA HIS A 44 7.81 -5.12 4.63
C HIS A 44 7.89 -4.89 3.13
N GLU A 45 8.00 -3.66 2.69
CA GLU A 45 8.02 -3.21 1.30
C GLU A 45 6.70 -3.47 0.56
N LEU A 46 6.07 -4.61 0.74
CA LEU A 46 4.78 -4.95 0.14
C LEU A 46 3.79 -5.22 1.26
N ILE A 47 2.73 -4.42 1.33
CA ILE A 47 1.72 -4.58 2.37
C ILE A 47 0.31 -4.44 1.79
N LYS A 48 -0.65 -5.01 2.50
CA LYS A 48 -2.06 -4.84 2.19
C LYS A 48 -2.68 -3.92 3.24
N ILE A 49 -3.46 -2.95 2.78
CA ILE A 49 -4.15 -2.01 3.66
C ILE A 49 -5.65 -2.14 3.46
N ARG A 50 -6.41 -1.84 4.50
CA ARG A 50 -7.87 -1.79 4.44
C ARG A 50 -8.32 -0.35 4.62
N ILE A 51 -9.25 0.11 3.79
CA ILE A 51 -9.78 1.46 3.87
C ILE A 51 -11.26 1.37 4.23
N ARG A 52 -11.62 1.82 5.43
CA ARG A 52 -12.99 1.78 5.94
C ARG A 52 -13.77 3.02 5.53
N ILE A 53 -13.86 3.23 4.24
CA ILE A 53 -14.65 4.32 3.64
C ILE A 53 -15.53 3.63 2.61
N SER A 54 -16.84 3.82 2.73
CA SER A 54 -17.80 3.13 1.87
C SER A 54 -17.80 3.63 0.43
N ASP A 55 -17.49 4.91 0.23
CA ASP A 55 -17.52 5.51 -1.11
C ASP A 55 -16.27 5.15 -1.90
N LYS A 56 -16.50 4.55 -3.08
CA LYS A 56 -15.41 4.07 -3.95
C LYS A 56 -14.49 5.21 -4.42
N SER A 57 -15.07 6.34 -4.79
CA SER A 57 -14.28 7.50 -5.25
C SER A 57 -13.40 8.03 -4.13
N SER A 58 -13.94 8.12 -2.92
CA SER A 58 -13.19 8.60 -1.77
C SER A 58 -12.05 7.64 -1.41
N ARG A 59 -12.28 6.33 -1.52
CA ARG A 59 -11.22 5.35 -1.29
C ARG A 59 -10.08 5.53 -2.30
N LYS A 60 -10.41 5.72 -3.56
CA LYS A 60 -9.43 5.90 -4.62
C LYS A 60 -8.59 7.15 -4.38
N GLU A 61 -9.24 8.26 -4.05
CA GLU A 61 -8.55 9.51 -3.76
C GLU A 61 -7.60 9.38 -2.57
N LEU A 62 -8.04 8.69 -1.53
CA LEU A 62 -7.25 8.50 -0.34
C LEU A 62 -6.02 7.64 -0.62
N ILE A 63 -6.19 6.60 -1.42
CA ILE A 63 -5.06 5.72 -1.83
C ILE A 63 -4.04 6.53 -2.64
N GLU A 64 -4.51 7.37 -3.57
CA GLU A 64 -3.62 8.21 -4.36
C GLU A 64 -2.85 9.20 -3.48
N GLU A 65 -3.52 9.82 -2.52
CA GLU A 65 -2.89 10.75 -1.60
C GLU A 65 -1.84 10.04 -0.74
N LEU A 66 -2.19 8.87 -0.23
CA LEU A 66 -1.27 8.06 0.57
C LEU A 66 -0.01 7.71 -0.23
N CYS A 67 -0.19 7.25 -1.46
CA CYS A 67 0.94 6.88 -2.32
C CYS A 67 1.82 8.06 -2.67
N ASP A 68 1.21 9.23 -2.93
CA ASP A 68 1.95 10.46 -3.19
C ASP A 68 2.79 10.86 -1.99
N LYS A 69 2.18 10.88 -0.80
CA LYS A 69 2.88 11.32 0.42
C LYS A 69 3.99 10.38 0.82
N SER A 70 3.80 9.09 0.62
CA SER A 70 4.76 8.07 1.05
C SER A 70 5.70 7.63 -0.06
N LYS A 71 5.50 8.13 -1.27
CA LYS A 71 6.27 7.73 -2.46
C LYS A 71 6.19 6.21 -2.68
N SER A 72 5.03 5.65 -2.40
CA SER A 72 4.75 4.25 -2.66
C SER A 72 3.87 4.12 -3.89
N GLN A 73 3.64 2.90 -4.33
CA GLN A 73 2.85 2.64 -5.52
C GLN A 73 1.73 1.64 -5.19
N VAL A 74 0.55 1.89 -5.75
CA VAL A 74 -0.54 0.95 -5.63
C VAL A 74 -0.31 -0.19 -6.63
N VAL A 75 -0.38 -1.42 -6.14
CA VAL A 75 -0.21 -2.62 -6.95
C VAL A 75 -1.56 -3.13 -7.44
N SER A 76 -2.53 -3.19 -6.54
CA SER A 76 -3.88 -3.64 -6.88
C SER A 76 -4.87 -3.15 -5.83
N THR A 77 -6.14 -3.11 -6.21
CA THR A 77 -7.23 -2.78 -5.29
C THR A 77 -8.32 -3.82 -5.47
N VAL A 78 -8.87 -4.31 -4.36
CA VAL A 78 -10.00 -5.25 -4.37
C VAL A 78 -10.95 -4.83 -3.25
N GLY A 79 -12.15 -4.35 -3.65
CA GLY A 79 -13.12 -3.87 -2.69
C GLY A 79 -12.55 -2.74 -1.84
N SER A 80 -12.53 -2.92 -0.52
CA SER A 80 -12.02 -1.93 0.43
C SER A 80 -10.56 -2.15 0.80
N THR A 81 -9.84 -3.02 0.08
CA THR A 81 -8.42 -3.27 0.36
C THR A 81 -7.54 -2.82 -0.82
N ALA A 82 -6.30 -2.52 -0.52
CA ALA A 82 -5.30 -2.18 -1.54
C ALA A 82 -3.96 -2.80 -1.15
N VAL A 83 -3.23 -3.23 -2.17
CA VAL A 83 -1.85 -3.70 -2.01
C VAL A 83 -0.94 -2.57 -2.49
N VAL A 84 -0.01 -2.16 -1.64
CA VAL A 84 0.92 -1.07 -1.95
C VAL A 84 2.35 -1.55 -1.77
N PHE A 85 3.25 -0.95 -2.54
CA PHE A 85 4.65 -1.35 -2.58
C PHE A 85 5.57 -0.12 -2.56
N ARG A 86 6.65 -0.23 -1.77
CA ARG A 86 7.73 0.74 -1.81
C ARG A 86 9.04 0.02 -1.54
N LYS A 87 9.97 0.11 -2.50
CA LYS A 87 11.28 -0.52 -2.37
C LYS A 87 12.10 0.16 -1.29
N ASN A 88 12.68 -0.63 -0.39
CA ASN A 88 13.61 -0.14 0.61
C ASN A 88 15.03 -0.53 0.16
N PRO A 89 15.88 0.44 -0.20
CA PRO A 89 17.23 0.14 -0.72
C PRO A 89 18.10 -0.66 0.25
N LYS A 90 17.79 -0.61 1.54
CA LYS A 90 18.55 -1.32 2.56
C LYS A 90 18.06 -2.77 2.76
N SER A 91 16.92 -3.10 2.18
CA SER A 91 16.33 -4.42 2.33
C SER A 91 16.97 -5.43 1.38
N GLN A 92 17.10 -6.67 1.86
CA GLN A 92 17.59 -7.78 1.04
C GLN A 92 16.46 -8.58 0.43
N LYS A 93 15.21 -8.20 0.69
CA LYS A 93 14.05 -8.87 0.14
C LYS A 93 14.00 -8.70 -1.38
N LYS A 94 13.70 -9.77 -2.07
CA LYS A 94 13.55 -9.74 -3.53
C LYS A 94 12.19 -10.33 -3.90
N PHE A 95 11.38 -9.52 -4.57
CA PHE A 95 10.07 -9.96 -5.03
C PHE A 95 10.11 -10.38 -6.50
N PHE A 96 11.15 -9.98 -7.20
CA PHE A 96 11.33 -10.30 -8.63
C PHE A 96 12.80 -10.18 -9.07
#